data_5baad2ac93b4947e309bddb310655b37
#
_entry.id   5baad2ac93b4947e309bddb310655b37
#
_cell.length_a   1.000
_cell.length_b   1.000
_cell.length_c   1.000
_cell.angle_alpha   90.00
_cell.angle_beta   90.00
_cell.angle_gamma   90.00
#
_symmetry.space_group_name_H-M   'P 1'
#
loop_
_entity.id
_entity.type
_entity.pdbx_description
1 polymer ?
#
loop_
_entity_poly.entity_id
_entity_poly.type
_entity_poly.pdbx_seq_one_letter_code
_entity_poly.pdbx_strand_id
1 'polypeptide(L)'
;MNYHGLVKRLDLPAGWMAPAELEYDDIRARAISRADNDDDVRGINASIELIRRTRGGSWPTGPVSTDFNYVDEVWHECEFREGDSFTYAVYDSRGHYLGCCYLYPVGRRTPLTEELLEYDVDVSWWVTPGAYERGYYTKLYVALRHWIESAFPFMKAHYSNAEIPELPG
;
A
#
# COMPACT_ATOMS: atom_id res chain seq x y z
N MET A 1 -26.82 0.42 -10.88
CA MET A 1 -25.99 -0.57 -11.57
C MET A 1 -25.18 -1.36 -10.55
N ASN A 2 -25.06 -2.65 -10.72
CA ASN A 2 -24.29 -3.50 -9.80
C ASN A 2 -22.86 -3.69 -10.34
N TYR A 3 -21.88 -3.22 -9.58
CA TYR A 3 -20.46 -3.33 -9.95
C TYR A 3 -19.74 -4.48 -9.25
N HIS A 4 -20.49 -5.44 -8.71
CA HIS A 4 -19.91 -6.57 -7.96
C HIS A 4 -18.85 -7.31 -8.78
N GLY A 5 -17.66 -7.48 -8.19
CA GLY A 5 -16.53 -8.16 -8.83
C GLY A 5 -15.81 -7.38 -9.91
N LEU A 6 -16.22 -6.14 -10.17
CA LEU A 6 -15.53 -5.28 -11.13
C LEU A 6 -14.47 -4.45 -10.43
N VAL A 7 -13.39 -4.16 -11.16
CA VAL A 7 -12.34 -3.25 -10.73
C VAL A 7 -12.10 -2.20 -11.81
N LYS A 8 -11.74 -1.01 -11.39
CA LYS A 8 -11.29 0.04 -12.30
C LYS A 8 -9.77 -0.07 -12.41
N ARG A 9 -9.28 -0.58 -13.54
CA ARG A 9 -7.85 -0.74 -13.78
C ARG A 9 -7.11 0.59 -13.67
N LEU A 10 -5.85 0.52 -13.25
CA LEU A 10 -4.98 1.68 -13.28
C LEU A 10 -4.76 2.12 -14.73
N ASP A 11 -5.01 3.40 -15.01
CA ASP A 11 -4.81 3.98 -16.33
C ASP A 11 -3.43 4.63 -16.36
N LEU A 12 -2.51 3.97 -17.05
CA LEU A 12 -1.10 4.36 -17.09
C LEU A 12 -0.73 4.80 -18.52
N PRO A 13 0.05 5.89 -18.67
CA PRO A 13 0.54 6.28 -19.98
C PRO A 13 1.36 5.16 -20.62
N ALA A 14 1.29 5.03 -21.93
CA ALA A 14 2.04 4.03 -22.66
C ALA A 14 3.56 4.16 -22.37
N GLY A 15 4.19 3.05 -21.97
CA GLY A 15 5.62 3.03 -21.66
C GLY A 15 6.00 3.60 -20.29
N TRP A 16 5.03 4.11 -19.53
CA TRP A 16 5.31 4.59 -18.18
C TRP A 16 5.61 3.42 -17.24
N MET A 17 6.62 3.59 -16.40
CA MET A 17 6.99 2.60 -15.38
C MET A 17 6.96 3.24 -14.00
N ALA A 18 6.39 2.52 -13.03
CA ALA A 18 6.38 2.99 -11.65
C ALA A 18 7.82 3.06 -11.10
N PRO A 19 8.13 4.07 -10.28
CA PRO A 19 9.42 4.13 -9.60
C PRO A 19 9.65 2.88 -8.74
N ALA A 20 10.81 2.27 -8.87
CA ALA A 20 11.19 1.12 -8.04
C ALA A 20 11.50 1.54 -6.61
N GLU A 21 11.90 2.79 -6.42
CA GLU A 21 12.23 3.37 -5.12
C GLU A 21 11.61 4.76 -4.98
N LEU A 22 11.13 5.07 -3.77
CA LEU A 22 10.55 6.35 -3.41
C LEU A 22 11.17 6.82 -2.10
N GLU A 23 11.41 8.11 -1.99
CA GLU A 23 11.96 8.72 -0.78
C GLU A 23 11.13 9.89 -0.32
N TYR A 24 10.93 10.01 0.96
CA TYR A 24 10.35 11.17 1.60
C TYR A 24 10.90 11.26 3.02
N ASP A 25 11.65 12.35 3.31
CA ASP A 25 12.32 12.54 4.60
C ASP A 25 13.15 11.28 4.95
N ASP A 26 12.93 10.65 6.09
CA ASP A 26 13.62 9.43 6.50
C ASP A 26 12.90 8.14 6.08
N ILE A 27 11.87 8.24 5.27
CA ILE A 27 11.14 7.07 4.74
C ILE A 27 11.72 6.66 3.39
N ARG A 28 11.91 5.35 3.22
CA ARG A 28 12.35 4.72 1.97
C ARG A 28 11.36 3.64 1.61
N ALA A 29 10.69 3.77 0.48
CA ALA A 29 9.80 2.74 -0.04
C ALA A 29 10.44 2.14 -1.28
N ARG A 30 10.40 0.82 -1.39
CA ARG A 30 10.87 0.15 -2.59
C ARG A 30 9.86 -0.91 -3.03
N ALA A 31 9.78 -1.13 -4.33
CA ALA A 31 8.91 -2.16 -4.89
C ALA A 31 9.13 -3.44 -4.10
N ILE A 32 8.06 -3.99 -3.51
CA ILE A 32 8.20 -5.18 -2.68
C ILE A 32 8.66 -6.37 -3.53
N SER A 33 9.54 -7.18 -2.96
CA SER A 33 10.06 -8.36 -3.63
C SER A 33 10.16 -9.51 -2.64
N ARG A 34 10.40 -10.71 -3.16
CA ARG A 34 10.63 -11.89 -2.34
C ARG A 34 11.80 -11.74 -1.37
N ALA A 35 12.72 -10.81 -1.64
CA ALA A 35 13.82 -10.47 -0.72
C ALA A 35 13.33 -9.80 0.57
N ASP A 36 12.14 -9.21 0.56
CA ASP A 36 11.54 -8.56 1.74
C ASP A 36 10.70 -9.53 2.58
N ASN A 37 10.58 -10.79 2.15
CA ASN A 37 9.62 -11.72 2.75
C ASN A 37 9.79 -11.94 4.26
N ASP A 38 11.02 -12.10 4.73
CA ASP A 38 11.27 -12.31 6.16
C ASP A 38 10.85 -11.11 7.01
N ASP A 39 11.17 -9.91 6.57
CA ASP A 39 10.76 -8.67 7.23
C ASP A 39 9.25 -8.50 7.19
N ASP A 40 8.64 -8.80 6.05
CA ASP A 40 7.20 -8.66 5.85
C ASP A 40 6.41 -9.63 6.72
N VAL A 41 6.82 -10.91 6.79
CA VAL A 41 6.20 -11.91 7.67
C VAL A 41 6.26 -11.47 9.13
N ARG A 42 7.43 -11.04 9.61
CA ARG A 42 7.56 -10.54 10.99
C ARG A 42 6.69 -9.32 11.22
N GLY A 43 6.69 -8.39 10.28
CA GLY A 43 5.90 -7.16 10.38
C GLY A 43 4.40 -7.44 10.41
N ILE A 44 3.90 -8.27 9.52
CA ILE A 44 2.47 -8.64 9.49
C ILE A 44 2.07 -9.31 10.79
N ASN A 45 2.82 -10.33 11.22
CA ASN A 45 2.47 -11.12 12.40
C ASN A 45 2.54 -10.32 13.70
N ALA A 46 3.37 -9.30 13.78
CA ALA A 46 3.42 -8.38 14.91
C ALA A 46 2.31 -7.33 14.89
N SER A 47 1.59 -7.18 13.78
CA SER A 47 0.73 -6.02 13.50
C SER A 47 -0.71 -6.37 13.18
N ILE A 48 -1.14 -7.61 13.36
CA ILE A 48 -2.45 -8.11 12.86
C ILE A 48 -3.61 -7.19 13.27
N GLU A 49 -3.76 -6.90 14.56
CA GLU A 49 -4.86 -6.06 15.05
C GLU A 49 -4.74 -4.62 14.58
N LEU A 50 -3.51 -4.09 14.58
CA LEU A 50 -3.24 -2.72 14.16
C LEU A 50 -3.55 -2.53 12.67
N ILE A 51 -3.18 -3.50 11.82
CA ILE A 51 -3.49 -3.47 10.40
C ILE A 51 -5.01 -3.42 10.19
N ARG A 52 -5.75 -4.29 10.85
CA ARG A 52 -7.22 -4.33 10.73
C ARG A 52 -7.87 -3.04 11.18
N ARG A 53 -7.39 -2.47 12.30
CA ARG A 53 -7.95 -1.23 12.83
C ARG A 53 -7.66 -0.04 11.91
N THR A 54 -6.43 0.09 11.46
CA THR A 54 -5.99 1.28 10.73
C THR A 54 -6.31 1.20 9.24
N ARG A 55 -5.97 0.10 8.60
CA ARG A 55 -6.22 -0.09 7.16
C ARG A 55 -7.68 -0.44 6.91
N GLY A 56 -8.28 -1.21 7.81
CA GLY A 56 -9.66 -1.70 7.65
C GLY A 56 -9.70 -3.04 6.93
N GLY A 57 -10.88 -3.65 6.90
CA GLY A 57 -11.08 -4.96 6.32
C GLY A 57 -10.71 -6.09 7.27
N SER A 58 -10.62 -7.31 6.75
CA SER A 58 -10.41 -8.53 7.55
C SER A 58 -9.00 -9.13 7.40
N TRP A 59 -8.19 -8.57 6.53
CA TRP A 59 -6.81 -9.05 6.34
C TRP A 59 -5.86 -8.33 7.31
N PRO A 60 -4.90 -9.02 7.93
CA PRO A 60 -4.69 -10.46 7.91
C PRO A 60 -5.71 -11.19 8.78
N THR A 61 -6.14 -12.39 8.37
CA THR A 61 -7.11 -13.19 9.13
C THR A 61 -6.48 -13.91 10.32
N GLY A 62 -5.17 -14.00 10.33
CA GLY A 62 -4.35 -14.62 11.36
C GLY A 62 -2.89 -14.54 10.97
N PRO A 63 -1.99 -15.17 11.72
CA PRO A 63 -0.57 -15.20 11.37
C PRO A 63 -0.34 -15.79 9.98
N VAL A 64 0.58 -15.19 9.22
CA VAL A 64 0.98 -15.70 7.91
C VAL A 64 2.24 -16.54 8.04
N SER A 65 2.36 -17.60 7.22
CA SER A 65 3.58 -18.40 7.15
C SER A 65 4.56 -17.78 6.14
N THR A 66 5.82 -18.11 6.30
CA THR A 66 6.87 -17.69 5.36
C THR A 66 6.57 -18.17 3.94
N ASP A 67 6.17 -19.44 3.79
CA ASP A 67 5.90 -20.03 2.47
C ASP A 67 4.68 -19.38 1.80
N PHE A 68 3.62 -19.17 2.55
CA PHE A 68 2.41 -18.53 2.02
C PHE A 68 2.70 -17.09 1.59
N ASN A 69 3.38 -16.35 2.44
CA ASN A 69 3.71 -14.95 2.14
C ASN A 69 4.69 -14.82 0.98
N TYR A 70 5.59 -15.78 0.83
CA TYR A 70 6.51 -15.81 -0.31
C TYR A 70 5.76 -15.85 -1.65
N VAL A 71 4.72 -16.65 -1.74
CA VAL A 71 3.88 -16.72 -2.94
C VAL A 71 3.20 -15.38 -3.19
N ASP A 72 2.72 -14.75 -2.13
CA ASP A 72 2.09 -13.43 -2.22
C ASP A 72 3.08 -12.37 -2.74
N GLU A 73 4.33 -12.42 -2.27
CA GLU A 73 5.38 -11.52 -2.75
C GLU A 73 5.67 -11.71 -4.26
N VAL A 74 5.68 -12.95 -4.72
CA VAL A 74 5.86 -13.24 -6.15
C VAL A 74 4.71 -12.63 -6.97
N TRP A 75 3.47 -12.72 -6.47
CA TRP A 75 2.34 -12.08 -7.11
C TRP A 75 2.48 -10.56 -7.14
N HIS A 76 2.93 -9.95 -6.06
CA HIS A 76 3.17 -8.50 -6.02
C HIS A 76 4.24 -8.08 -7.02
N GLU A 77 5.33 -8.85 -7.16
CA GLU A 77 6.37 -8.59 -8.16
C GLU A 77 5.80 -8.64 -9.58
N CYS A 78 4.97 -9.66 -9.86
CA CYS A 78 4.33 -9.80 -11.18
C CYS A 78 3.38 -8.64 -11.49
N GLU A 79 2.51 -8.29 -10.53
CA GLU A 79 1.56 -7.21 -10.68
C GLU A 79 2.27 -5.86 -10.87
N PHE A 80 3.36 -5.64 -10.16
CA PHE A 80 4.17 -4.42 -10.29
C PHE A 80 4.74 -4.30 -11.71
N ARG A 81 5.35 -5.38 -12.20
CA ARG A 81 5.94 -5.41 -13.53
C ARG A 81 4.90 -5.19 -14.63
N GLU A 82 3.71 -5.78 -14.48
CA GLU A 82 2.64 -5.68 -15.46
C GLU A 82 1.84 -4.36 -15.36
N GLY A 83 2.07 -3.55 -14.31
CA GLY A 83 1.31 -2.33 -14.09
C GLY A 83 -0.09 -2.56 -13.56
N ASP A 84 -0.38 -3.72 -12.98
CA ASP A 84 -1.69 -4.08 -12.44
C ASP A 84 -1.92 -3.51 -11.04
N SER A 85 -0.86 -3.46 -10.23
CA SER A 85 -0.86 -2.82 -8.92
C SER A 85 0.57 -2.57 -8.47
N PHE A 86 0.75 -1.62 -7.53
CA PHE A 86 2.08 -1.30 -7.01
C PHE A 86 2.09 -1.44 -5.49
N THR A 87 2.85 -2.40 -4.99
CA THR A 87 3.06 -2.59 -3.56
C THR A 87 4.51 -2.27 -3.20
N TYR A 88 4.69 -1.49 -2.15
CA TYR A 88 6.00 -1.05 -1.68
C TYR A 88 6.24 -1.52 -0.26
N ALA A 89 7.40 -2.12 -0.01
CA ALA A 89 7.91 -2.34 1.33
C ALA A 89 8.52 -1.02 1.83
N VAL A 90 8.21 -0.66 3.07
CA VAL A 90 8.60 0.63 3.64
C VAL A 90 9.62 0.43 4.75
N TYR A 91 10.73 1.17 4.63
CA TYR A 91 11.85 1.15 5.56
C TYR A 91 12.18 2.58 6.01
N ASP A 92 12.85 2.72 7.14
CA ASP A 92 13.45 3.99 7.48
C ASP A 92 14.82 4.14 6.80
N SER A 93 15.45 5.30 6.93
CA SER A 93 16.75 5.59 6.31
C SER A 93 17.90 4.74 6.84
N ARG A 94 17.69 4.01 7.94
CA ARG A 94 18.65 3.08 8.53
C ARG A 94 18.41 1.64 8.10
N GLY A 95 17.37 1.40 7.31
CA GLY A 95 17.03 0.07 6.82
C GLY A 95 16.13 -0.76 7.75
N HIS A 96 15.50 -0.13 8.76
CA HIS A 96 14.53 -0.80 9.61
C HIS A 96 13.18 -0.87 8.93
N TYR A 97 12.56 -2.04 8.94
CA TYR A 97 11.25 -2.27 8.33
C TYR A 97 10.16 -1.54 9.11
N LEU A 98 9.32 -0.79 8.40
CA LEU A 98 8.23 0.00 8.99
C LEU A 98 6.85 -0.53 8.64
N GLY A 99 6.66 -1.12 7.46
CA GLY A 99 5.35 -1.58 7.01
C GLY A 99 5.27 -1.68 5.50
N CYS A 100 4.06 -1.52 4.97
CA CYS A 100 3.78 -1.59 3.53
C CYS A 100 2.80 -0.51 3.09
N CYS A 101 2.85 -0.18 1.82
CA CYS A 101 1.82 0.64 1.19
C CYS A 101 1.44 0.05 -0.18
N TYR A 102 0.21 0.32 -0.59
CA TYR A 102 -0.42 -0.33 -1.73
C TYR A 102 -1.11 0.70 -2.61
N LEU A 103 -0.83 0.64 -3.91
CA LEU A 103 -1.53 1.40 -4.94
C LEU A 103 -2.28 0.38 -5.80
N TYR A 104 -3.58 0.27 -5.57
CA TYR A 104 -4.43 -0.77 -6.15
C TYR A 104 -5.46 -0.20 -7.11
N PRO A 105 -5.95 -1.02 -8.05
CA PRO A 105 -7.17 -0.68 -8.79
C PRO A 105 -8.32 -0.42 -7.83
N VAL A 106 -9.11 0.61 -8.10
CA VAL A 106 -10.32 0.89 -7.34
C VAL A 106 -11.32 -0.25 -7.56
N GLY A 107 -11.91 -0.74 -6.48
CA GLY A 107 -12.80 -1.90 -6.49
C GLY A 107 -12.15 -3.20 -6.04
N ARG A 108 -10.82 -3.23 -5.91
CA ARG A 108 -10.10 -4.44 -5.44
C ARG A 108 -10.25 -4.67 -3.94
N ARG A 109 -10.12 -3.63 -3.12
CA ARG A 109 -10.23 -3.73 -1.65
C ARG A 109 -11.66 -3.63 -1.16
N THR A 110 -12.40 -2.73 -1.75
CA THR A 110 -13.80 -2.49 -1.39
C THR A 110 -14.64 -2.54 -2.66
N PRO A 111 -15.92 -2.94 -2.57
CA PRO A 111 -16.77 -3.01 -3.76
C PRO A 111 -16.82 -1.67 -4.50
N LEU A 112 -16.73 -1.74 -5.82
CA LEU A 112 -16.80 -0.57 -6.68
C LEU A 112 -18.21 0.06 -6.60
N THR A 113 -18.27 1.37 -6.48
CA THR A 113 -19.49 2.17 -6.47
C THR A 113 -19.38 3.28 -7.50
N GLU A 114 -20.51 3.94 -7.81
CA GLU A 114 -20.49 5.07 -8.73
C GLU A 114 -19.57 6.20 -8.25
N GLU A 115 -19.56 6.46 -6.95
CA GLU A 115 -18.68 7.45 -6.34
C GLU A 115 -17.20 7.09 -6.56
N LEU A 116 -16.87 5.81 -6.37
CA LEU A 116 -15.48 5.34 -6.50
C LEU A 116 -14.98 5.34 -7.94
N LEU A 117 -15.86 5.34 -8.94
CA LEU A 117 -15.47 5.44 -10.36
C LEU A 117 -14.74 6.74 -10.68
N GLU A 118 -14.90 7.75 -9.86
CA GLU A 118 -14.21 9.05 -10.05
C GLU A 118 -12.72 8.99 -9.69
N TYR A 119 -12.31 7.96 -8.96
CA TYR A 119 -10.92 7.84 -8.49
C TYR A 119 -10.07 7.02 -9.44
N ASP A 120 -8.79 7.35 -9.51
CA ASP A 120 -7.81 6.71 -10.40
C ASP A 120 -7.04 5.58 -9.73
N VAL A 121 -6.95 5.62 -8.41
CA VAL A 121 -6.16 4.66 -7.63
C VAL A 121 -6.71 4.56 -6.21
N ASP A 122 -6.63 3.36 -5.63
CA ASP A 122 -6.89 3.10 -4.22
C ASP A 122 -5.55 3.02 -3.48
N VAL A 123 -5.34 3.91 -2.52
CA VAL A 123 -4.11 3.99 -1.73
C VAL A 123 -4.40 3.54 -0.30
N SER A 124 -3.64 2.57 0.17
CA SER A 124 -3.73 2.10 1.55
C SER A 124 -2.35 1.78 2.10
N TRP A 125 -2.22 1.70 3.42
CA TRP A 125 -0.94 1.44 4.07
C TRP A 125 -1.16 0.90 5.47
N TRP A 126 -0.10 0.36 6.04
CA TRP A 126 -0.04 -0.01 7.44
C TRP A 126 1.41 0.08 7.91
N VAL A 127 1.59 0.23 9.22
CA VAL A 127 2.91 0.22 9.85
C VAL A 127 2.89 -0.69 11.06
N THR A 128 4.08 -1.11 11.50
CA THR A 128 4.23 -1.93 12.72
C THR A 128 3.86 -1.12 13.97
N PRO A 129 3.55 -1.79 15.11
CA PRO A 129 3.23 -1.08 16.34
C PRO A 129 4.32 -0.10 16.79
N GLY A 130 5.58 -0.49 16.72
CA GLY A 130 6.70 0.38 17.06
C GLY A 130 6.79 1.61 16.15
N ALA A 131 6.57 1.43 14.87
CA ALA A 131 6.54 2.54 13.91
C ALA A 131 5.33 3.45 14.15
N TYR A 132 4.18 2.88 14.48
CA TYR A 132 2.98 3.66 14.81
C TYR A 132 3.24 4.57 16.02
N GLU A 133 3.83 4.04 17.08
CA GLU A 133 4.18 4.82 18.30
C GLU A 133 5.13 5.97 18.00
N ARG A 134 6.01 5.81 17.00
CA ARG A 134 6.96 6.85 16.60
C ARG A 134 6.39 7.83 15.57
N GLY A 135 5.10 7.74 15.24
CA GLY A 135 4.44 8.68 14.34
C GLY A 135 4.56 8.35 12.85
N TYR A 136 5.09 7.18 12.47
CA TYR A 136 5.26 6.82 11.07
C TYR A 136 3.97 6.53 10.32
N TYR A 137 2.88 6.22 11.03
CA TYR A 137 1.59 6.02 10.36
C TYR A 137 1.14 7.29 9.64
N THR A 138 1.18 8.42 10.33
CA THR A 138 0.86 9.73 9.75
C THR A 138 1.93 10.18 8.76
N LYS A 139 3.20 9.95 9.08
CA LYS A 139 4.32 10.34 8.22
C LYS A 139 4.27 9.62 6.87
N LEU A 140 3.93 8.33 6.87
CA LEU A 140 3.77 7.58 5.63
C LEU A 140 2.57 8.07 4.82
N TYR A 141 1.48 8.44 5.48
CA TYR A 141 0.35 9.06 4.79
C TYR A 141 0.76 10.35 4.07
N VAL A 142 1.51 11.21 4.73
CA VAL A 142 2.05 12.45 4.12
C VAL A 142 2.96 12.11 2.94
N ALA A 143 3.83 11.14 3.10
CA ALA A 143 4.73 10.67 2.03
C ALA A 143 3.94 10.16 0.82
N LEU A 144 2.91 9.36 1.05
CA LEU A 144 2.04 8.83 -0.02
C LEU A 144 1.35 9.95 -0.79
N ARG A 145 0.83 10.94 -0.10
CA ARG A 145 0.21 12.10 -0.75
C ARG A 145 1.21 12.83 -1.63
N HIS A 146 2.43 13.03 -1.11
CA HIS A 146 3.50 13.66 -1.88
C HIS A 146 3.87 12.84 -3.14
N TRP A 147 4.05 11.53 -2.98
CA TRP A 147 4.43 10.67 -4.10
C TRP A 147 3.35 10.57 -5.17
N ILE A 148 2.08 10.46 -4.77
CA ILE A 148 0.97 10.40 -5.73
C ILE A 148 0.98 11.65 -6.62
N GLU A 149 1.21 12.82 -6.06
CA GLU A 149 1.26 14.05 -6.82
C GLU A 149 2.51 14.19 -7.68
N SER A 150 3.67 13.78 -7.17
CA SER A 150 4.97 14.07 -7.79
C SER A 150 5.54 12.94 -8.64
N ALA A 151 5.14 11.69 -8.42
CA ALA A 151 5.79 10.53 -9.02
C ALA A 151 4.84 9.62 -9.83
N PHE A 152 3.54 9.81 -9.74
CA PHE A 152 2.55 8.95 -10.38
C PHE A 152 1.60 9.76 -11.28
N PRO A 153 1.03 9.14 -12.32
CA PRO A 153 0.13 9.82 -13.25
C PRO A 153 -1.33 9.85 -12.78
N PHE A 154 -1.57 9.79 -11.48
CA PHE A 154 -2.91 9.74 -10.91
C PHE A 154 -3.38 11.14 -10.51
N MET A 155 -4.55 11.53 -10.98
CA MET A 155 -5.16 12.83 -10.68
C MET A 155 -5.96 12.80 -9.37
N LYS A 156 -6.65 11.70 -9.10
CA LYS A 156 -7.54 11.59 -7.95
C LYS A 156 -7.34 10.25 -7.25
N ALA A 157 -6.78 10.28 -6.04
CA ALA A 157 -6.51 9.09 -5.24
C ALA A 157 -7.56 8.94 -4.13
N HIS A 158 -8.04 7.71 -3.95
CA HIS A 158 -8.89 7.32 -2.84
C HIS A 158 -8.04 6.68 -1.75
N TYR A 159 -7.86 7.36 -0.63
CA TYR A 159 -7.16 6.83 0.54
C TYR A 159 -8.14 6.00 1.34
N SER A 160 -8.05 4.67 1.19
CA SER A 160 -9.09 3.75 1.65
C SER A 160 -8.92 3.20 3.05
N ASN A 161 -7.90 3.64 3.79
CA ASN A 161 -7.73 3.24 5.18
C ASN A 161 -8.94 3.62 6.03
N ALA A 162 -9.27 2.80 7.03
CA ALA A 162 -10.33 3.10 7.99
C ALA A 162 -9.95 4.27 8.90
N GLU A 163 -8.67 4.39 9.26
CA GLU A 163 -8.13 5.48 10.06
C GLU A 163 -7.33 6.42 9.15
N ILE A 164 -7.86 7.60 8.88
CA ILE A 164 -7.18 8.63 8.08
C ILE A 164 -6.63 9.68 9.04
N PRO A 165 -5.30 9.92 9.06
CA PRO A 165 -4.73 10.94 9.92
C PRO A 165 -5.24 12.34 9.60
N GLU A 166 -5.49 13.14 10.64
CA GLU A 166 -5.76 14.55 10.48
C GLU A 166 -4.42 15.27 10.28
N LEU A 167 -4.36 16.07 9.21
CA LEU A 167 -3.18 16.87 8.92
C LEU A 167 -3.43 18.31 9.36
N PRO A 168 -2.39 18.99 9.89
CA PRO A 168 -2.52 20.41 10.19
C PRO A 168 -2.87 21.17 8.90
N GLY A 169 -3.87 22.04 9.00
CA GLY A 169 -4.43 22.79 7.89
C GLY A 169 -3.45 23.69 7.15
#